data_b1b3be21daa91686a44d9b574d259df7
#
_entry.id   b1b3be21daa91686a44d9b574d259df7
#
_cell.length_a   1.000
_cell.length_b   1.000
_cell.length_c   1.000
_cell.angle_alpha   90.00
_cell.angle_beta   90.00
_cell.angle_gamma   90.00
#
_symmetry.space_group_name_H-M   'P 1'
#
loop_
_entity.id
_entity.type
_entity.pdbx_description
1 polymer ?
#
loop_
_entity_poly.entity_id
_entity_poly.type
_entity_poly.pdbx_seq_one_letter_code
_entity_poly.pdbx_strand_id
1 'polypeptide(L)'
;MSIDRRSFIAGTAAVAAQFGFASRVYAEDKIVRFTIAQDFTRIYTFVTSEYNQGQRDYFALVNERGGVGGYKIVADVTDHANDLPRAIEAYERGKREGAVLIDPLSTPVARALVPRALEDKINMITAYSGRSDAADGTAFPYVLPLSINYWTQAGLIIENFKKTEKGSLKGKKIVFVHIDTPFGKEPLSILQVLAQKEGFELLTFPYTPPGNDQSAIWPQVRRARPDFVIFWGAGVGQTVALTEAIRNGLPMDRVSSSVWLSESDMDVVGRDAAKGVMKVEPCVGGREPKVIKDILAEVVAKGKGAGPEAKVGTAYYNYGVQMGALMVEGVRLAAAKAPNGPVTGPWLNDGLRSITNFTAEGLLPPTTVTREDHQGGGMGRIARWDGAKFVPVTDWFAANQDVVWSEIKKNSETFKTTGK
;
A
#
# COMPACT_ATOMS: atom_id res chain seq x y z
N MET A 1 -66.79 37.25 -60.90
CA MET A 1 -67.33 36.08 -60.11
C MET A 1 -66.43 35.87 -58.92
N SER A 2 -66.93 36.31 -57.77
CA SER A 2 -66.26 36.16 -56.48
C SER A 2 -66.60 34.80 -55.94
N ILE A 3 -65.57 34.05 -55.48
CA ILE A 3 -65.77 32.85 -54.69
C ILE A 3 -65.21 33.14 -53.27
N ASP A 4 -66.17 32.99 -52.38
CA ASP A 4 -66.14 33.34 -50.97
C ASP A 4 -65.13 32.49 -50.14
N ARG A 5 -64.38 33.22 -49.32
CA ARG A 5 -63.42 32.61 -48.41
C ARG A 5 -64.03 32.40 -47.01
N ARG A 6 -65.03 31.56 -46.87
CA ARG A 6 -65.52 31.18 -45.55
C ARG A 6 -66.25 29.86 -45.62
N SER A 7 -65.54 28.77 -45.38
CA SER A 7 -66.12 27.51 -44.86
C SER A 7 -65.10 26.39 -45.00
N PHE A 8 -64.09 26.38 -44.19
CA PHE A 8 -63.36 25.11 -43.90
C PHE A 8 -62.72 25.25 -42.49
N ILE A 9 -63.55 25.33 -41.47
CA ILE A 9 -63.19 25.07 -40.09
C ILE A 9 -64.20 24.03 -39.56
N ALA A 10 -63.91 22.77 -39.65
CA ALA A 10 -64.42 21.70 -38.79
C ALA A 10 -63.69 20.41 -39.10
N GLY A 11 -62.98 19.88 -38.15
CA GLY A 11 -62.68 18.46 -38.09
C GLY A 11 -61.26 18.00 -38.37
N THR A 12 -60.27 18.43 -37.59
CA THR A 12 -59.15 17.54 -37.31
C THR A 12 -58.91 17.55 -35.81
N ALA A 13 -59.58 16.63 -35.13
CA ALA A 13 -59.23 16.27 -33.76
C ALA A 13 -57.82 15.70 -33.76
N ALA A 14 -56.91 16.45 -33.17
CA ALA A 14 -55.53 16.05 -32.96
C ALA A 14 -55.51 14.87 -32.01
N VAL A 15 -55.17 13.70 -32.53
CA VAL A 15 -54.62 12.61 -31.72
C VAL A 15 -53.19 13.04 -31.42
N ALA A 16 -52.98 13.79 -30.35
CA ALA A 16 -51.70 14.01 -29.77
C ALA A 16 -51.29 12.68 -29.12
N ALA A 17 -50.62 11.83 -29.91
CA ALA A 17 -49.86 10.72 -29.33
C ALA A 17 -48.82 11.31 -28.37
N GLN A 18 -49.07 11.16 -27.09
CA GLN A 18 -48.11 11.40 -26.04
C GLN A 18 -46.97 10.41 -26.20
N PHE A 19 -46.02 10.67 -27.09
CA PHE A 19 -44.69 10.15 -26.98
C PHE A 19 -44.05 10.86 -25.79
N GLY A 20 -44.26 10.29 -24.60
CA GLY A 20 -43.47 10.62 -23.45
C GLY A 20 -42.00 10.26 -23.75
N PHE A 21 -41.26 11.22 -24.28
CA PHE A 21 -39.81 11.20 -24.18
C PHE A 21 -39.51 11.32 -22.69
N ALA A 22 -39.48 10.17 -22.01
CA ALA A 22 -38.72 10.09 -20.76
C ALA A 22 -37.27 10.38 -21.17
N SER A 23 -36.91 11.66 -21.12
CA SER A 23 -35.52 12.06 -21.06
C SER A 23 -34.97 11.32 -19.85
N ARG A 24 -34.26 10.21 -20.07
CA ARG A 24 -33.35 9.70 -19.09
C ARG A 24 -32.36 10.82 -18.84
N VAL A 25 -32.62 11.62 -17.82
CA VAL A 25 -31.62 12.45 -17.20
C VAL A 25 -30.57 11.45 -16.73
N TYR A 26 -29.53 11.25 -17.54
CA TYR A 26 -28.33 10.60 -17.05
C TYR A 26 -27.83 11.52 -15.94
N ALA A 27 -28.09 11.13 -14.71
CA ALA A 27 -27.44 11.79 -13.59
C ALA A 27 -25.94 11.70 -13.88
N GLU A 28 -25.29 12.87 -13.98
CA GLU A 28 -23.84 12.95 -14.16
C GLU A 28 -23.22 12.11 -13.05
N ASP A 29 -22.37 11.13 -13.44
CA ASP A 29 -21.77 10.21 -12.46
C ASP A 29 -20.99 11.05 -11.45
N LYS A 30 -21.36 10.95 -10.18
CA LYS A 30 -20.57 11.57 -9.11
C LYS A 30 -19.21 10.90 -9.06
N ILE A 31 -18.14 11.67 -9.04
CA ILE A 31 -16.76 11.18 -9.15
C ILE A 31 -16.02 11.45 -7.85
N VAL A 32 -15.27 10.46 -7.37
CA VAL A 32 -14.18 10.64 -6.40
C VAL A 32 -12.87 10.42 -7.13
N ARG A 33 -11.99 11.44 -7.11
CA ARG A 33 -10.72 11.44 -7.84
C ARG A 33 -9.55 11.18 -6.91
N PHE A 34 -8.67 10.25 -7.32
CA PHE A 34 -7.40 9.94 -6.66
C PHE A 34 -6.23 10.24 -7.59
N THR A 35 -5.16 10.81 -7.05
CA THR A 35 -3.88 10.93 -7.74
C THR A 35 -3.00 9.75 -7.36
N ILE A 36 -2.65 8.91 -8.33
CA ILE A 36 -1.76 7.77 -8.16
C ILE A 36 -0.42 8.14 -8.81
N ALA A 37 0.42 8.84 -8.06
CA ALA A 37 1.71 9.34 -8.54
C ALA A 37 2.82 8.44 -8.01
N GLN A 38 3.31 7.51 -8.84
CA GLN A 38 4.22 6.43 -8.43
C GLN A 38 5.47 6.38 -9.33
N ASP A 39 6.48 5.60 -8.95
CA ASP A 39 7.73 5.45 -9.71
C ASP A 39 7.64 4.25 -10.66
N PHE A 40 7.38 4.48 -11.93
CA PHE A 40 7.31 3.43 -12.95
C PHE A 40 8.61 3.23 -13.72
N THR A 41 9.63 4.10 -13.55
CA THR A 41 10.79 4.14 -14.44
C THR A 41 12.14 4.11 -13.74
N ARG A 42 12.19 4.14 -12.40
CA ARG A 42 13.45 4.23 -11.66
C ARG A 42 13.62 3.12 -10.61
N ILE A 43 13.64 3.49 -9.33
CA ILE A 43 14.07 2.60 -8.22
C ILE A 43 12.98 1.61 -7.84
N TYR A 44 11.70 2.04 -7.86
CA TYR A 44 10.58 1.24 -7.34
C TYR A 44 9.79 0.49 -8.42
N THR A 45 10.32 0.43 -9.65
CA THR A 45 9.67 -0.28 -10.79
C THR A 45 9.38 -1.75 -10.48
N PHE A 46 10.18 -2.37 -9.62
CA PHE A 46 10.02 -3.77 -9.24
C PHE A 46 8.67 -4.08 -8.58
N VAL A 47 8.08 -3.09 -7.91
CA VAL A 47 6.79 -3.23 -7.23
C VAL A 47 5.67 -2.44 -7.90
N THR A 48 6.00 -1.26 -8.43
CA THR A 48 4.99 -0.25 -8.80
C THR A 48 4.03 -0.75 -9.86
N SER A 49 4.51 -1.47 -10.89
CA SER A 49 3.66 -1.96 -11.97
C SER A 49 2.58 -2.93 -11.47
N GLU A 50 2.94 -3.88 -10.61
CA GLU A 50 2.01 -4.87 -10.06
C GLU A 50 1.07 -4.24 -9.01
N TYR A 51 1.61 -3.40 -8.14
CA TYR A 51 0.82 -2.67 -7.13
C TYR A 51 -0.21 -1.75 -7.78
N ASN A 52 0.20 -0.96 -8.76
CA ASN A 52 -0.70 -0.08 -9.51
C ASN A 52 -1.76 -0.88 -10.29
N GLN A 53 -1.37 -2.00 -10.91
CA GLN A 53 -2.32 -2.88 -11.56
C GLN A 53 -3.40 -3.35 -10.57
N GLY A 54 -3.00 -3.81 -9.39
CA GLY A 54 -3.94 -4.26 -8.36
C GLY A 54 -4.91 -3.17 -7.92
N GLN A 55 -4.43 -1.93 -7.70
CA GLN A 55 -5.29 -0.79 -7.38
C GLN A 55 -6.31 -0.53 -8.48
N ARG A 56 -5.84 -0.44 -9.73
CA ARG A 56 -6.70 -0.11 -10.89
C ARG A 56 -7.71 -1.20 -11.20
N ASP A 57 -7.32 -2.47 -11.10
CA ASP A 57 -8.24 -3.59 -11.30
C ASP A 57 -9.33 -3.61 -10.22
N TYR A 58 -8.99 -3.28 -8.97
CA TYR A 58 -9.97 -3.14 -7.91
C TYR A 58 -10.91 -1.95 -8.15
N PHE A 59 -10.40 -0.80 -8.56
CA PHE A 59 -11.27 0.35 -8.91
C PHE A 59 -12.17 0.03 -10.11
N ALA A 60 -11.66 -0.70 -11.10
CA ALA A 60 -12.46 -1.18 -12.22
C ALA A 60 -13.57 -2.12 -11.76
N LEU A 61 -13.28 -3.08 -10.87
CA LEU A 61 -14.28 -3.97 -10.27
C LEU A 61 -15.41 -3.19 -9.59
N VAL A 62 -15.04 -2.22 -8.75
CA VAL A 62 -16.00 -1.36 -8.05
C VAL A 62 -16.85 -0.56 -9.03
N ASN A 63 -16.24 0.01 -10.05
CA ASN A 63 -16.93 0.81 -11.07
C ASN A 63 -17.86 -0.04 -11.95
N GLU A 64 -17.47 -1.27 -12.31
CA GLU A 64 -18.32 -2.22 -13.04
C GLU A 64 -19.56 -2.62 -12.23
N ARG A 65 -19.42 -2.71 -10.93
CA ARG A 65 -20.50 -2.99 -9.97
C ARG A 65 -21.40 -1.78 -9.67
N GLY A 66 -21.21 -0.67 -10.39
CA GLY A 66 -22.03 0.54 -10.25
C GLY A 66 -21.39 1.66 -9.41
N GLY A 67 -20.16 1.47 -8.92
CA GLY A 67 -19.46 2.41 -8.04
C GLY A 67 -19.68 2.13 -6.57
N VAL A 68 -19.33 3.07 -5.71
CA VAL A 68 -19.43 2.97 -4.25
C VAL A 68 -20.14 4.20 -3.67
N GLY A 69 -21.19 3.99 -2.87
CA GLY A 69 -21.94 5.09 -2.27
C GLY A 69 -22.54 6.10 -3.27
N GLY A 70 -22.77 5.67 -4.51
CA GLY A 70 -23.22 6.53 -5.62
C GLY A 70 -22.11 7.28 -6.36
N TYR A 71 -20.85 6.96 -6.09
CA TYR A 71 -19.68 7.57 -6.73
C TYR A 71 -18.93 6.56 -7.59
N LYS A 72 -18.36 7.04 -8.72
CA LYS A 72 -17.33 6.34 -9.50
C LYS A 72 -15.95 6.76 -9.01
N ILE A 73 -15.01 5.81 -9.02
CA ILE A 73 -13.61 6.08 -8.67
C ILE A 73 -12.84 6.41 -9.96
N VAL A 74 -12.17 7.53 -9.97
CA VAL A 74 -11.24 7.95 -11.03
C VAL A 74 -9.83 8.00 -10.45
N ALA A 75 -8.91 7.26 -11.03
CA ALA A 75 -7.50 7.22 -10.63
C ALA A 75 -6.63 7.83 -11.75
N ASP A 76 -6.04 8.98 -11.47
CA ASP A 76 -5.10 9.65 -12.39
C ASP A 76 -3.69 9.15 -12.11
N VAL A 77 -3.20 8.28 -12.99
CA VAL A 77 -1.89 7.64 -12.84
C VAL A 77 -0.80 8.50 -13.48
N THR A 78 0.29 8.73 -12.74
CA THR A 78 1.43 9.53 -13.20
C THR A 78 2.75 8.92 -12.73
N ASP A 79 3.75 8.90 -13.62
CA ASP A 79 5.11 8.52 -13.29
C ASP A 79 5.88 9.73 -12.74
N HIS A 80 6.22 9.69 -11.45
CA HIS A 80 7.11 10.70 -10.88
C HIS A 80 8.60 10.28 -10.93
N ALA A 81 8.91 9.09 -11.41
CA ALA A 81 10.29 8.61 -11.58
C ALA A 81 11.16 8.76 -10.30
N ASN A 82 10.57 8.68 -9.12
CA ASN A 82 11.19 8.99 -7.82
C ASN A 82 11.92 10.36 -7.81
N ASP A 83 11.42 11.31 -8.62
CA ASP A 83 11.93 12.68 -8.76
C ASP A 83 10.98 13.63 -8.05
N LEU A 84 11.51 14.40 -7.10
CA LEU A 84 10.69 15.24 -6.22
C LEU A 84 9.96 16.38 -6.98
N PRO A 85 10.58 17.12 -7.90
CA PRO A 85 9.89 18.11 -8.75
C PRO A 85 8.69 17.52 -9.49
N ARG A 86 8.84 16.36 -10.14
CA ARG A 86 7.75 15.67 -10.83
C ARG A 86 6.63 15.23 -9.89
N ALA A 87 6.99 14.74 -8.71
CA ALA A 87 6.02 14.35 -7.70
C ALA A 87 5.20 15.54 -7.20
N ILE A 88 5.85 16.70 -6.98
CA ILE A 88 5.18 17.94 -6.59
C ILE A 88 4.25 18.41 -7.73
N GLU A 89 4.70 18.37 -8.98
CA GLU A 89 3.88 18.72 -10.14
C GLU A 89 2.63 17.83 -10.23
N ALA A 90 2.78 16.50 -10.06
CA ALA A 90 1.66 15.56 -10.06
C ALA A 90 0.68 15.85 -8.92
N TYR A 91 1.18 16.17 -7.72
CA TYR A 91 0.39 16.57 -6.56
C TYR A 91 -0.43 17.83 -6.87
N GLU A 92 0.23 18.90 -7.33
CA GLU A 92 -0.42 20.19 -7.62
C GLU A 92 -1.43 20.07 -8.78
N ARG A 93 -1.15 19.24 -9.78
CA ARG A 93 -2.11 18.94 -10.84
C ARG A 93 -3.34 18.24 -10.28
N GLY A 94 -3.15 17.13 -9.53
CA GLY A 94 -4.26 16.41 -8.92
C GLY A 94 -5.12 17.31 -8.03
N LYS A 95 -4.50 18.18 -7.24
CA LYS A 95 -5.20 19.18 -6.40
C LYS A 95 -6.09 20.10 -7.25
N ARG A 96 -5.57 20.63 -8.36
CA ARG A 96 -6.37 21.50 -9.29
C ARG A 96 -7.52 20.73 -9.94
N GLU A 97 -7.35 19.44 -10.17
CA GLU A 97 -8.36 18.56 -10.78
C GLU A 97 -9.35 17.99 -9.74
N GLY A 98 -9.24 18.39 -8.47
CA GLY A 98 -10.14 18.01 -7.41
C GLY A 98 -9.86 16.64 -6.80
N ALA A 99 -8.63 16.15 -6.89
CA ALA A 99 -8.23 14.94 -6.18
C ALA A 99 -8.28 15.13 -4.66
N VAL A 100 -8.86 14.18 -3.97
CA VAL A 100 -9.02 14.18 -2.50
C VAL A 100 -8.02 13.28 -1.79
N LEU A 101 -7.22 12.56 -2.59
CA LEU A 101 -6.22 11.61 -2.11
C LEU A 101 -5.07 11.50 -3.11
N ILE A 102 -3.85 11.29 -2.57
CA ILE A 102 -2.64 10.93 -3.33
C ILE A 102 -2.00 9.67 -2.75
N ASP A 103 -1.50 8.79 -3.63
CA ASP A 103 -0.65 7.64 -3.29
C ASP A 103 0.69 7.72 -4.02
N PRO A 104 1.78 8.15 -3.34
CA PRO A 104 3.09 8.32 -3.97
C PRO A 104 3.95 7.05 -4.00
N LEU A 105 3.66 6.04 -3.22
CA LEU A 105 4.42 4.78 -3.08
C LEU A 105 5.96 4.97 -3.12
N SER A 106 6.46 5.99 -2.44
CA SER A 106 7.90 6.33 -2.38
C SER A 106 8.22 7.01 -1.06
N THR A 107 9.15 6.48 -0.28
CA THR A 107 9.56 7.06 1.00
C THR A 107 10.06 8.52 0.88
N PRO A 108 11.01 8.86 0.00
CA PRO A 108 11.48 10.24 -0.11
C PRO A 108 10.39 11.19 -0.62
N VAL A 109 9.57 10.78 -1.57
CA VAL A 109 8.46 11.59 -2.08
C VAL A 109 7.39 11.79 -1.02
N ALA A 110 6.95 10.72 -0.35
CA ALA A 110 5.97 10.81 0.72
C ALA A 110 6.41 11.78 1.82
N ARG A 111 7.66 11.65 2.32
CA ARG A 111 8.21 12.56 3.33
C ARG A 111 8.19 14.02 2.88
N ALA A 112 8.51 14.30 1.63
CA ALA A 112 8.53 15.66 1.09
C ALA A 112 7.12 16.25 0.87
N LEU A 113 6.12 15.42 0.63
CA LEU A 113 4.74 15.85 0.43
C LEU A 113 3.94 16.02 1.73
N VAL A 114 4.41 15.51 2.87
CA VAL A 114 3.71 15.62 4.17
C VAL A 114 3.23 17.03 4.47
N PRO A 115 4.07 18.11 4.41
CA PRO A 115 3.61 19.45 4.74
C PRO A 115 2.44 19.91 3.84
N ARG A 116 2.52 19.62 2.53
CA ARG A 116 1.46 19.96 1.57
C ARG A 116 0.16 19.22 1.86
N ALA A 117 0.24 17.92 2.10
CA ALA A 117 -0.92 17.08 2.40
C ALA A 117 -1.67 17.59 3.64
N LEU A 118 -0.92 18.02 4.67
CA LEU A 118 -1.49 18.57 5.90
C LEU A 118 -2.12 19.95 5.67
N GLU A 119 -1.45 20.86 4.96
CA GLU A 119 -1.91 22.22 4.67
C GLU A 119 -3.17 22.19 3.77
N ASP A 120 -3.13 21.43 2.68
CA ASP A 120 -4.20 21.34 1.68
C ASP A 120 -5.34 20.42 2.13
N LYS A 121 -5.16 19.66 3.21
CA LYS A 121 -6.10 18.66 3.69
C LYS A 121 -6.42 17.60 2.63
N ILE A 122 -5.43 17.19 1.85
CA ILE A 122 -5.51 16.08 0.89
C ILE A 122 -4.96 14.83 1.57
N ASN A 123 -5.72 13.73 1.53
CA ASN A 123 -5.29 12.49 2.13
C ASN A 123 -4.08 11.92 1.36
N MET A 124 -3.03 11.56 2.06
CA MET A 124 -1.86 10.91 1.48
C MET A 124 -1.70 9.51 2.03
N ILE A 125 -1.74 8.52 1.15
CA ILE A 125 -1.47 7.14 1.51
C ILE A 125 0.04 6.93 1.61
N THR A 126 0.50 6.36 2.69
CA THR A 126 1.91 6.03 2.91
C THR A 126 2.11 4.54 3.19
N ALA A 127 1.27 3.72 2.57
CA ALA A 127 1.34 2.28 2.71
C ALA A 127 2.74 1.78 2.39
N TYR A 128 3.29 0.97 3.29
CA TYR A 128 4.61 0.35 3.11
C TYR A 128 5.72 1.33 2.72
N SER A 129 5.56 2.60 3.05
CA SER A 129 6.57 3.62 2.83
C SER A 129 6.87 4.37 4.14
N GLY A 130 8.01 5.02 4.21
CA GLY A 130 8.42 5.67 5.44
C GLY A 130 7.69 7.01 5.58
N ARG A 131 7.24 7.16 6.57
CA ARG A 131 7.25 7.82 7.85
C ARG A 131 6.40 6.99 8.83
N SER A 132 7.01 6.14 9.61
CA SER A 132 6.29 5.24 10.52
C SER A 132 5.56 5.98 11.64
N ASP A 133 6.06 7.12 12.06
CA ASP A 133 5.41 8.02 13.03
C ASP A 133 4.09 8.62 12.53
N ALA A 134 3.82 8.61 11.20
CA ALA A 134 2.53 9.01 10.65
C ALA A 134 1.37 8.06 11.02
N ALA A 135 1.65 6.94 11.67
CA ALA A 135 0.61 6.15 12.33
C ALA A 135 -0.12 6.95 13.43
N ASP A 136 0.52 7.96 14.04
CA ASP A 136 -0.16 8.88 14.95
C ASP A 136 -0.97 9.92 14.18
N GLY A 137 -2.24 9.61 13.94
CA GLY A 137 -3.16 10.51 13.24
C GLY A 137 -3.45 11.82 13.97
N THR A 138 -3.06 11.97 15.24
CA THR A 138 -3.19 13.24 15.96
C THR A 138 -2.14 14.24 15.52
N ALA A 139 -0.96 13.79 15.11
CA ALA A 139 0.10 14.60 14.54
C ALA A 139 0.00 14.71 13.01
N PHE A 140 -0.47 13.65 12.36
CA PHE A 140 -0.53 13.52 10.90
C PHE A 140 -1.96 13.29 10.39
N PRO A 141 -2.89 14.25 10.58
CA PRO A 141 -4.31 14.04 10.30
C PRO A 141 -4.65 13.61 8.87
N TYR A 142 -3.82 13.94 7.88
CA TYR A 142 -4.05 13.63 6.47
C TYR A 142 -2.98 12.71 5.87
N VAL A 143 -2.15 12.06 6.71
CA VAL A 143 -1.17 11.06 6.27
C VAL A 143 -1.54 9.71 6.86
N LEU A 144 -1.86 8.74 6.01
CA LEU A 144 -2.47 7.48 6.42
C LEU A 144 -1.67 6.29 5.88
N PRO A 145 -0.94 5.57 6.73
CA PRO A 145 -0.32 4.29 6.34
C PRO A 145 -1.34 3.24 5.92
N LEU A 146 -2.51 3.18 6.55
CA LEU A 146 -3.60 2.22 6.34
C LEU A 146 -3.19 0.74 6.47
N SER A 147 -1.95 0.46 6.79
CA SER A 147 -1.40 -0.87 7.04
C SER A 147 -0.16 -0.77 7.92
N ILE A 148 0.43 -1.92 8.26
CA ILE A 148 1.63 -2.01 9.09
C ILE A 148 2.78 -1.17 8.53
N ASN A 149 3.23 -0.18 9.31
CA ASN A 149 4.40 0.64 8.98
C ASN A 149 5.71 -0.15 9.17
N TYR A 150 6.85 0.42 8.80
CA TYR A 150 8.15 -0.27 8.87
C TYR A 150 8.59 -0.59 10.29
N TRP A 151 8.24 0.22 11.28
CA TRP A 151 8.56 -0.07 12.67
C TRP A 151 7.76 -1.26 13.20
N THR A 152 6.48 -1.33 12.85
CA THR A 152 5.65 -2.50 13.16
C THR A 152 6.17 -3.75 12.46
N GLN A 153 6.57 -3.66 11.18
CA GLN A 153 7.17 -4.80 10.46
C GLN A 153 8.45 -5.30 11.15
N ALA A 154 9.34 -4.40 11.58
CA ALA A 154 10.53 -4.77 12.34
C ALA A 154 10.15 -5.47 13.66
N GLY A 155 9.15 -4.94 14.37
CA GLY A 155 8.62 -5.57 15.59
C GLY A 155 8.10 -6.99 15.38
N LEU A 156 7.39 -7.24 14.27
CA LEU A 156 6.90 -8.58 13.89
C LEU A 156 8.06 -9.54 13.60
N ILE A 157 9.09 -9.08 12.87
CA ILE A 157 10.28 -9.89 12.55
C ILE A 157 11.01 -10.29 13.82
N ILE A 158 11.29 -9.33 14.71
CA ILE A 158 11.99 -9.59 15.98
C ILE A 158 11.20 -10.56 16.86
N GLU A 159 9.89 -10.42 16.94
CA GLU A 159 9.04 -11.35 17.69
C GLU A 159 9.08 -12.76 17.09
N ASN A 160 9.08 -12.89 15.77
CA ASN A 160 9.22 -14.18 15.10
C ASN A 160 10.58 -14.85 15.40
N PHE A 161 11.67 -14.07 15.37
CA PHE A 161 12.99 -14.59 15.76
C PHE A 161 13.02 -15.03 17.23
N LYS A 162 12.41 -14.24 18.11
CA LYS A 162 12.29 -14.58 19.53
C LYS A 162 11.53 -15.89 19.74
N LYS A 163 10.42 -16.11 19.03
CA LYS A 163 9.68 -17.39 19.05
C LYS A 163 10.54 -18.55 18.55
N THR A 164 11.31 -18.35 17.50
CA THR A 164 12.24 -19.36 16.97
C THR A 164 13.31 -19.75 18.00
N GLU A 165 13.76 -18.81 18.80
CA GLU A 165 14.75 -19.01 19.90
C GLU A 165 14.07 -19.28 21.27
N LYS A 166 12.88 -19.86 21.26
CA LYS A 166 12.16 -20.30 22.47
C LYS A 166 11.91 -19.18 23.50
N GLY A 167 11.74 -17.96 23.01
CA GLY A 167 11.30 -16.81 23.83
C GLY A 167 12.39 -15.85 24.27
N SER A 168 13.66 -16.02 23.86
CA SER A 168 14.74 -15.09 24.22
C SER A 168 15.71 -14.85 23.09
N LEU A 169 16.07 -13.58 22.88
CA LEU A 169 17.13 -13.15 21.95
C LEU A 169 18.40 -12.69 22.68
N LYS A 170 18.44 -12.82 24.00
CA LYS A 170 19.60 -12.39 24.80
C LYS A 170 20.89 -13.04 24.32
N GLY A 171 21.89 -12.23 23.98
CA GLY A 171 23.19 -12.68 23.48
C GLY A 171 23.19 -13.18 22.04
N LYS A 172 22.07 -13.12 21.35
CA LYS A 172 21.98 -13.41 19.91
C LYS A 172 22.54 -12.27 19.09
N LYS A 173 22.97 -12.56 17.88
CA LYS A 173 23.51 -11.61 16.94
C LYS A 173 22.58 -11.50 15.73
N ILE A 174 22.02 -10.31 15.52
CA ILE A 174 21.15 -10.01 14.39
C ILE A 174 21.86 -9.01 13.48
N VAL A 175 21.99 -9.39 12.22
CA VAL A 175 22.53 -8.50 11.18
C VAL A 175 21.39 -7.85 10.43
N PHE A 176 21.50 -6.54 10.21
CA PHE A 176 20.61 -5.75 9.38
C PHE A 176 21.34 -5.28 8.13
N VAL A 177 21.03 -5.88 6.98
CA VAL A 177 21.54 -5.45 5.66
C VAL A 177 20.49 -4.59 4.99
N HIS A 178 20.85 -3.38 4.59
CA HIS A 178 19.87 -2.45 4.03
C HIS A 178 20.43 -1.56 2.92
N ILE A 179 19.56 -1.13 2.03
CA ILE A 179 19.89 -0.11 1.04
C ILE A 179 20.14 1.23 1.73
N ASP A 180 21.17 1.96 1.34
CA ASP A 180 21.52 3.28 1.93
C ASP A 180 20.64 4.41 1.37
N THR A 181 19.36 4.36 1.71
CA THR A 181 18.33 5.34 1.35
C THR A 181 17.44 5.61 2.56
N PRO A 182 16.60 6.67 2.55
CA PRO A 182 15.59 6.87 3.59
C PRO A 182 14.71 5.64 3.84
N PHE A 183 14.35 4.89 2.78
CA PHE A 183 13.62 3.63 2.90
C PHE A 183 14.38 2.58 3.71
N GLY A 184 15.66 2.31 3.33
CA GLY A 184 16.46 1.28 3.99
C GLY A 184 16.80 1.61 5.44
N LYS A 185 16.92 2.91 5.76
CA LYS A 185 17.24 3.41 7.10
C LYS A 185 16.05 3.50 8.05
N GLU A 186 14.84 3.48 7.51
CA GLU A 186 13.61 3.72 8.30
C GLU A 186 13.51 2.83 9.56
N PRO A 187 13.78 1.51 9.54
CA PRO A 187 13.65 0.67 10.72
C PRO A 187 14.84 0.71 11.67
N LEU A 188 15.92 1.44 11.38
CA LEU A 188 17.14 1.42 12.23
C LEU A 188 16.86 1.84 13.66
N SER A 189 16.12 2.93 13.88
CA SER A 189 15.82 3.44 15.22
C SER A 189 15.06 2.40 16.05
N ILE A 190 14.02 1.81 15.52
CA ILE A 190 13.22 0.83 16.24
C ILE A 190 14.00 -0.47 16.48
N LEU A 191 14.84 -0.91 15.53
CA LEU A 191 15.71 -2.08 15.71
C LEU A 191 16.72 -1.87 16.83
N GLN A 192 17.26 -0.66 16.97
CA GLN A 192 18.16 -0.30 18.07
C GLN A 192 17.45 -0.36 19.44
N VAL A 193 16.23 0.16 19.53
CA VAL A 193 15.42 0.09 20.75
C VAL A 193 15.08 -1.35 21.11
N LEU A 194 14.68 -2.15 20.10
CA LEU A 194 14.39 -3.57 20.29
C LEU A 194 15.65 -4.38 20.69
N ALA A 195 16.82 -4.03 20.13
CA ALA A 195 18.08 -4.66 20.52
C ALA A 195 18.40 -4.45 22.00
N GLN A 196 18.22 -3.23 22.49
CA GLN A 196 18.41 -2.92 23.92
C GLN A 196 17.39 -3.66 24.79
N LYS A 197 16.10 -3.67 24.39
CA LYS A 197 15.04 -4.33 25.17
C LYS A 197 15.23 -5.84 25.24
N GLU A 198 15.54 -6.50 24.13
CA GLU A 198 15.62 -7.96 24.01
C GLU A 198 17.03 -8.52 24.28
N GLY A 199 18.05 -7.65 24.36
CA GLY A 199 19.43 -8.00 24.71
C GLY A 199 20.20 -8.69 23.58
N PHE A 200 19.87 -8.43 22.31
CA PHE A 200 20.63 -8.94 21.18
C PHE A 200 21.64 -7.89 20.66
N GLU A 201 22.71 -8.37 20.05
CA GLU A 201 23.66 -7.51 19.31
C GLU A 201 23.12 -7.20 17.92
N LEU A 202 22.97 -5.91 17.58
CA LEU A 202 22.57 -5.46 16.24
C LEU A 202 23.79 -4.98 15.45
N LEU A 203 24.07 -5.59 14.32
CA LEU A 203 25.10 -5.16 13.37
C LEU A 203 24.45 -4.68 12.08
N THR A 204 24.88 -3.53 11.57
CA THR A 204 24.28 -2.92 10.38
C THR A 204 25.26 -2.85 9.23
N PHE A 205 24.78 -3.24 8.04
CA PHE A 205 25.57 -3.24 6.80
C PHE A 205 24.78 -2.56 5.68
N PRO A 206 25.01 -1.24 5.46
CA PRO A 206 24.39 -0.54 4.33
C PRO A 206 25.06 -0.92 3.01
N TYR A 207 24.29 -0.97 1.92
CA TYR A 207 24.81 -1.04 0.57
C TYR A 207 24.33 0.16 -0.27
N THR A 208 25.19 0.61 -1.18
CA THR A 208 24.93 1.77 -2.05
C THR A 208 23.87 1.45 -3.10
N PRO A 209 22.86 2.31 -3.31
CA PRO A 209 21.90 2.15 -4.39
C PRO A 209 22.59 2.13 -5.78
N PRO A 210 22.10 1.33 -6.75
CA PRO A 210 20.96 0.41 -6.69
C PRO A 210 21.28 -0.96 -6.07
N GLY A 211 22.52 -1.23 -5.67
CA GLY A 211 22.93 -2.44 -4.99
C GLY A 211 23.38 -3.57 -5.92
N ASN A 212 23.86 -3.24 -7.13
CA ASN A 212 24.38 -4.23 -8.10
C ASN A 212 25.65 -4.93 -7.61
N ASP A 213 26.45 -4.26 -6.78
CA ASP A 213 27.64 -4.84 -6.14
C ASP A 213 27.53 -4.75 -4.63
N GLN A 214 27.53 -5.90 -3.98
CA GLN A 214 27.50 -6.06 -2.53
C GLN A 214 28.63 -7.00 -2.06
N SER A 215 29.59 -7.29 -2.92
CA SER A 215 30.69 -8.25 -2.67
C SER A 215 31.51 -7.94 -1.42
N ALA A 216 31.68 -6.66 -1.07
CA ALA A 216 32.42 -6.22 0.11
C ALA A 216 31.67 -6.45 1.43
N ILE A 217 30.33 -6.54 1.41
CA ILE A 217 29.48 -6.62 2.61
C ILE A 217 29.34 -8.05 3.09
N TRP A 218 29.01 -8.98 2.21
CA TRP A 218 28.60 -10.33 2.59
C TRP A 218 29.71 -11.18 3.23
N PRO A 219 31.00 -11.05 2.86
CA PRO A 219 32.09 -11.65 3.63
C PRO A 219 32.16 -11.14 5.07
N GLN A 220 31.78 -9.88 5.33
CA GLN A 220 31.74 -9.32 6.68
C GLN A 220 30.53 -9.87 7.46
N VAL A 221 29.36 -9.95 6.82
CA VAL A 221 28.17 -10.59 7.39
C VAL A 221 28.49 -12.04 7.80
N ARG A 222 29.11 -12.81 6.91
CA ARG A 222 29.55 -14.18 7.20
C ARG A 222 30.51 -14.25 8.39
N ARG A 223 31.51 -13.35 8.45
CA ARG A 223 32.48 -13.30 9.58
C ARG A 223 31.81 -12.94 10.88
N ALA A 224 30.75 -12.14 10.86
CA ALA A 224 29.97 -11.81 12.06
C ALA A 224 29.25 -13.01 12.68
N ARG A 225 29.03 -14.09 11.90
CA ARG A 225 28.31 -15.30 12.31
C ARG A 225 26.95 -14.96 12.94
N PRO A 226 26.03 -14.31 12.21
CA PRO A 226 24.74 -13.92 12.75
C PRO A 226 23.88 -15.15 13.06
N ASP A 227 23.08 -15.04 14.12
CA ASP A 227 21.98 -15.98 14.37
C ASP A 227 20.81 -15.72 13.40
N PHE A 228 20.61 -14.45 13.02
CA PHE A 228 19.57 -14.03 12.08
C PHE A 228 20.05 -12.86 11.22
N VAL A 229 19.47 -12.76 10.02
CA VAL A 229 19.66 -11.63 9.11
C VAL A 229 18.31 -11.02 8.79
N ILE A 230 18.19 -9.70 8.97
CA ILE A 230 17.08 -8.90 8.46
C ILE A 230 17.61 -8.20 7.20
N PHE A 231 16.89 -8.39 6.11
CA PHE A 231 17.22 -7.78 4.85
C PHE A 231 16.17 -6.73 4.48
N TRP A 232 16.63 -5.50 4.16
CA TRP A 232 15.75 -4.38 3.83
C TRP A 232 16.21 -3.71 2.55
N GLY A 233 15.76 -4.24 1.43
CA GLY A 233 16.21 -3.88 0.10
C GLY A 233 15.08 -3.58 -0.87
N ALA A 234 15.47 -3.22 -2.07
CA ALA A 234 14.59 -2.90 -3.16
C ALA A 234 15.21 -3.29 -4.51
N GLY A 235 14.38 -3.81 -5.41
CA GLY A 235 14.74 -4.09 -6.80
C GLY A 235 15.96 -5.04 -6.93
N VAL A 236 16.87 -4.72 -7.85
CA VAL A 236 18.06 -5.55 -8.11
C VAL A 236 18.94 -5.73 -6.87
N GLY A 237 19.03 -4.72 -6.01
CA GLY A 237 19.81 -4.83 -4.77
C GLY A 237 19.29 -5.90 -3.82
N GLN A 238 17.98 -6.19 -3.87
CA GLN A 238 17.34 -7.24 -3.09
C GLN A 238 17.70 -8.64 -3.59
N THR A 239 17.61 -8.87 -4.88
CA THR A 239 17.97 -10.17 -5.46
C THR A 239 19.48 -10.46 -5.37
N VAL A 240 20.32 -9.43 -5.54
CA VAL A 240 21.77 -9.53 -5.30
C VAL A 240 22.05 -9.90 -3.84
N ALA A 241 21.40 -9.23 -2.87
CA ALA A 241 21.61 -9.54 -1.46
C ALA A 241 21.26 -10.99 -1.11
N LEU A 242 20.12 -11.49 -1.57
CA LEU A 242 19.74 -12.88 -1.34
C LEU A 242 20.70 -13.87 -2.01
N THR A 243 21.11 -13.58 -3.26
CA THR A 243 22.10 -14.39 -3.96
C THR A 243 23.42 -14.45 -3.21
N GLU A 244 23.91 -13.32 -2.72
CA GLU A 244 25.14 -13.27 -1.92
C GLU A 244 24.99 -13.93 -0.56
N ALA A 245 23.83 -13.82 0.10
CA ALA A 245 23.54 -14.53 1.34
C ALA A 245 23.67 -16.06 1.14
N ILE A 246 23.09 -16.58 0.05
CA ILE A 246 23.19 -18.00 -0.33
C ILE A 246 24.63 -18.39 -0.63
N ARG A 247 25.36 -17.62 -1.44
CA ARG A 247 26.77 -17.87 -1.77
C ARG A 247 27.69 -17.89 -0.55
N ASN A 248 27.35 -17.09 0.47
CA ASN A 248 28.09 -17.04 1.71
C ASN A 248 27.63 -18.12 2.75
N GLY A 249 26.72 -19.00 2.35
CA GLY A 249 26.27 -20.14 3.16
C GLY A 249 25.39 -19.77 4.33
N LEU A 250 24.65 -18.65 4.24
CA LEU A 250 23.68 -18.30 5.28
C LEU A 250 22.42 -19.18 5.16
N PRO A 251 21.94 -19.77 6.26
CA PRO A 251 20.70 -20.54 6.24
C PRO A 251 19.52 -19.62 5.91
N MET A 252 18.76 -19.92 4.84
CA MET A 252 17.68 -19.07 4.40
C MET A 252 16.50 -19.01 5.39
N ASP A 253 16.32 -20.02 6.23
CA ASP A 253 15.33 -20.00 7.31
C ASP A 253 15.70 -19.08 8.50
N ARG A 254 16.90 -18.47 8.44
CA ARG A 254 17.37 -17.43 9.37
C ARG A 254 17.35 -16.03 8.74
N VAL A 255 16.89 -15.92 7.50
CA VAL A 255 16.80 -14.64 6.76
C VAL A 255 15.35 -14.19 6.67
N SER A 256 15.07 -12.96 7.07
CA SER A 256 13.76 -12.34 6.97
C SER A 256 13.83 -11.00 6.27
N SER A 257 12.83 -10.69 5.45
CA SER A 257 12.68 -9.39 4.79
C SER A 257 11.41 -8.68 5.26
N SER A 258 11.30 -7.41 4.89
CA SER A 258 10.06 -6.64 5.00
C SER A 258 8.96 -7.20 4.10
N VAL A 259 7.89 -6.45 3.88
CA VAL A 259 6.86 -6.78 2.88
C VAL A 259 7.40 -6.84 1.44
N TRP A 260 8.53 -6.18 1.17
CA TRP A 260 9.12 -6.05 -0.18
C TRP A 260 9.95 -7.26 -0.59
N LEU A 261 9.32 -8.42 -0.64
CA LEU A 261 9.85 -9.66 -1.18
C LEU A 261 8.70 -10.41 -1.88
N SER A 262 8.90 -10.81 -3.12
CA SER A 262 7.86 -11.41 -3.95
C SER A 262 8.32 -12.69 -4.64
N GLU A 263 7.38 -13.35 -5.29
CA GLU A 263 7.62 -14.52 -6.11
C GLU A 263 8.60 -14.22 -7.26
N SER A 264 8.52 -13.00 -7.82
CA SER A 264 9.42 -12.56 -8.91
C SER A 264 10.88 -12.45 -8.45
N ASP A 265 11.14 -12.09 -7.20
CA ASP A 265 12.49 -12.10 -6.63
C ASP A 265 13.04 -13.52 -6.55
N MET A 266 12.19 -14.48 -6.19
CA MET A 266 12.57 -15.90 -6.07
C MET A 266 12.91 -16.50 -7.44
N ASP A 267 12.25 -16.05 -8.51
CA ASP A 267 12.55 -16.45 -9.88
C ASP A 267 13.98 -16.03 -10.29
N VAL A 268 14.43 -14.87 -9.85
CA VAL A 268 15.77 -14.34 -10.13
C VAL A 268 16.85 -15.02 -9.27
N VAL A 269 16.57 -15.20 -7.99
CA VAL A 269 17.51 -15.78 -7.00
C VAL A 269 17.70 -17.30 -7.19
N GLY A 270 16.65 -17.96 -7.67
CA GLY A 270 16.53 -19.40 -7.75
C GLY A 270 15.59 -19.94 -6.68
N ARG A 271 14.47 -20.48 -7.12
CA ARG A 271 13.35 -20.89 -6.25
C ARG A 271 13.77 -21.84 -5.13
N ASP A 272 14.55 -22.90 -5.48
CA ASP A 272 15.02 -23.88 -4.52
C ASP A 272 16.11 -23.31 -3.61
N ALA A 273 17.01 -22.48 -4.15
CA ALA A 273 18.10 -21.88 -3.40
C ALA A 273 17.59 -20.89 -2.31
N ALA A 274 16.48 -20.20 -2.58
CA ALA A 274 15.85 -19.27 -1.66
C ALA A 274 14.92 -19.94 -0.64
N LYS A 275 14.73 -21.26 -0.71
CA LYS A 275 13.81 -21.98 0.19
C LYS A 275 14.14 -21.74 1.67
N GLY A 276 13.14 -21.30 2.41
CA GLY A 276 13.29 -20.97 3.82
C GLY A 276 13.22 -19.45 4.11
N VAL A 277 13.57 -18.58 3.15
CA VAL A 277 13.53 -17.13 3.38
C VAL A 277 12.13 -16.69 3.82
N MET A 278 12.09 -15.77 4.77
CA MET A 278 10.85 -15.26 5.34
C MET A 278 10.59 -13.81 4.94
N LYS A 279 9.34 -13.43 4.97
CA LYS A 279 8.92 -12.03 4.84
C LYS A 279 7.74 -11.71 5.75
N VAL A 280 7.51 -10.42 5.95
CA VAL A 280 6.26 -9.93 6.53
C VAL A 280 5.16 -9.91 5.46
N GLU A 281 3.97 -10.39 5.78
CA GLU A 281 2.77 -10.26 4.94
C GLU A 281 1.74 -9.36 5.61
N PRO A 282 1.26 -8.31 4.93
CA PRO A 282 0.19 -7.44 5.42
C PRO A 282 -1.19 -7.91 4.97
N CYS A 283 -1.28 -8.75 3.94
CA CYS A 283 -2.52 -9.31 3.41
C CYS A 283 -2.28 -10.71 2.83
N VAL A 284 -3.35 -11.43 2.52
CA VAL A 284 -3.29 -12.78 1.94
C VAL A 284 -2.74 -12.71 0.51
N GLY A 285 -1.67 -13.46 0.24
CA GLY A 285 -1.12 -13.65 -1.11
C GLY A 285 -1.93 -14.65 -1.96
N GLY A 286 -1.62 -14.74 -3.24
CA GLY A 286 -2.21 -15.71 -4.16
C GLY A 286 -3.55 -15.28 -4.74
N ARG A 287 -4.16 -16.19 -5.52
CA ARG A 287 -5.43 -15.96 -6.24
C ARG A 287 -6.67 -16.44 -5.48
N GLU A 288 -6.49 -17.03 -4.29
CA GLU A 288 -7.58 -17.63 -3.52
C GLU A 288 -8.53 -16.63 -2.85
N PRO A 289 -8.12 -15.43 -2.40
CA PRO A 289 -9.06 -14.47 -1.84
C PRO A 289 -10.22 -14.18 -2.79
N LYS A 290 -11.44 -14.06 -2.23
CA LYS A 290 -12.66 -13.86 -3.03
C LYS A 290 -12.55 -12.63 -3.94
N VAL A 291 -12.06 -11.52 -3.44
CA VAL A 291 -11.91 -10.28 -4.21
C VAL A 291 -10.99 -10.46 -5.42
N ILE A 292 -9.95 -11.30 -5.31
CA ILE A 292 -9.05 -11.60 -6.44
C ILE A 292 -9.76 -12.46 -7.49
N LYS A 293 -10.56 -13.43 -7.06
CA LYS A 293 -11.41 -14.23 -7.96
C LYS A 293 -12.43 -13.36 -8.68
N ASP A 294 -13.04 -12.42 -7.97
CA ASP A 294 -14.00 -11.48 -8.56
C ASP A 294 -13.32 -10.58 -9.61
N ILE A 295 -12.12 -10.07 -9.34
CA ILE A 295 -11.33 -9.29 -10.31
C ILE A 295 -11.04 -10.14 -11.56
N LEU A 296 -10.59 -11.38 -11.40
CA LEU A 296 -10.33 -12.28 -12.52
C LEU A 296 -11.58 -12.49 -13.39
N ALA A 297 -12.75 -12.72 -12.77
CA ALA A 297 -13.98 -13.02 -13.47
C ALA A 297 -14.66 -11.78 -14.08
N GLU A 298 -14.66 -10.64 -13.39
CA GLU A 298 -15.46 -9.48 -13.76
C GLU A 298 -14.67 -8.36 -14.45
N VAL A 299 -13.34 -8.36 -14.31
CA VAL A 299 -12.47 -7.34 -14.91
C VAL A 299 -11.54 -7.99 -15.94
N VAL A 300 -10.71 -8.93 -15.53
CA VAL A 300 -9.67 -9.51 -16.41
C VAL A 300 -10.28 -10.33 -17.54
N ALA A 301 -11.19 -11.24 -17.24
CA ALA A 301 -11.87 -12.08 -18.25
C ALA A 301 -12.69 -11.25 -19.26
N LYS A 302 -13.05 -10.01 -18.91
CA LYS A 302 -13.74 -9.08 -19.81
C LYS A 302 -12.79 -8.17 -20.61
N GLY A 303 -11.47 -8.40 -20.51
CA GLY A 303 -10.45 -7.59 -21.19
C GLY A 303 -10.29 -6.17 -20.62
N LYS A 304 -10.73 -5.92 -19.37
CA LYS A 304 -10.67 -4.61 -18.69
C LYS A 304 -9.53 -4.52 -17.69
N GLY A 305 -8.71 -5.58 -17.54
CA GLY A 305 -7.55 -5.59 -16.64
C GLY A 305 -6.52 -4.52 -17.00
N ALA A 306 -5.94 -3.90 -15.97
CA ALA A 306 -4.99 -2.81 -16.13
C ALA A 306 -3.56 -3.28 -16.49
N GLY A 307 -3.33 -4.59 -16.56
CA GLY A 307 -2.04 -5.19 -16.88
C GLY A 307 -2.13 -6.69 -17.13
N PRO A 308 -0.98 -7.40 -17.17
CA PRO A 308 -0.95 -8.83 -17.49
C PRO A 308 -1.65 -9.69 -16.42
N GLU A 309 -2.51 -10.63 -16.89
CA GLU A 309 -3.19 -11.58 -15.99
C GLU A 309 -2.21 -12.40 -15.13
N ALA A 310 -1.01 -12.70 -15.67
CA ALA A 310 0.01 -13.47 -14.96
C ALA A 310 0.46 -12.81 -13.63
N LYS A 311 0.25 -11.48 -13.50
CA LYS A 311 0.59 -10.72 -12.30
C LYS A 311 -0.53 -10.70 -11.25
N VAL A 312 -1.75 -11.07 -11.62
CA VAL A 312 -2.88 -11.11 -10.69
C VAL A 312 -2.64 -12.17 -9.62
N GLY A 313 -2.72 -11.77 -8.38
CA GLY A 313 -2.49 -12.64 -7.22
C GLY A 313 -1.03 -12.71 -6.74
N THR A 314 -0.07 -12.03 -7.38
CA THR A 314 1.27 -11.87 -6.79
C THR A 314 1.19 -11.05 -5.51
N ALA A 315 2.23 -11.10 -4.68
CA ALA A 315 2.28 -10.35 -3.43
C ALA A 315 2.04 -8.85 -3.67
N TYR A 316 2.76 -8.26 -4.62
CA TYR A 316 2.66 -6.82 -4.89
C TYR A 316 1.32 -6.41 -5.49
N TYR A 317 0.75 -7.26 -6.34
CA TYR A 317 -0.60 -7.05 -6.86
C TYR A 317 -1.64 -7.01 -5.73
N ASN A 318 -1.59 -7.97 -4.81
CA ASN A 318 -2.53 -8.05 -3.70
C ASN A 318 -2.36 -6.88 -2.73
N TYR A 319 -1.14 -6.33 -2.56
CA TYR A 319 -0.94 -5.08 -1.81
C TYR A 319 -1.65 -3.89 -2.47
N GLY A 320 -1.63 -3.83 -3.80
CA GLY A 320 -2.39 -2.82 -4.55
C GLY A 320 -3.90 -2.97 -4.35
N VAL A 321 -4.43 -4.19 -4.43
CA VAL A 321 -5.84 -4.48 -4.14
C VAL A 321 -6.20 -4.11 -2.71
N GLN A 322 -5.35 -4.44 -1.74
CA GLN A 322 -5.53 -4.06 -0.33
C GLN A 322 -5.70 -2.55 -0.17
N MET A 323 -4.78 -1.77 -0.74
CA MET A 323 -4.86 -0.30 -0.62
C MET A 323 -6.06 0.25 -1.36
N GLY A 324 -6.34 -0.24 -2.57
CA GLY A 324 -7.56 0.12 -3.31
C GLY A 324 -8.82 -0.14 -2.50
N ALA A 325 -8.90 -1.29 -1.83
CA ALA A 325 -10.05 -1.66 -1.00
C ALA A 325 -10.22 -0.73 0.21
N LEU A 326 -9.14 -0.39 0.90
CA LEU A 326 -9.19 0.53 2.03
C LEU A 326 -9.57 1.96 1.60
N MET A 327 -9.04 2.43 0.47
CA MET A 327 -9.40 3.74 -0.10
C MET A 327 -10.89 3.81 -0.46
N VAL A 328 -11.42 2.77 -1.11
CA VAL A 328 -12.83 2.67 -1.50
C VAL A 328 -13.74 2.50 -0.29
N GLU A 329 -13.33 1.74 0.73
CA GLU A 329 -14.08 1.63 1.98
C GLU A 329 -14.21 3.01 2.67
N GLY A 330 -13.14 3.82 2.64
CA GLY A 330 -13.19 5.20 3.08
C GLY A 330 -14.25 6.01 2.34
N VAL A 331 -14.34 5.88 1.01
CA VAL A 331 -15.40 6.54 0.20
C VAL A 331 -16.78 6.04 0.59
N ARG A 332 -16.96 4.74 0.75
CA ARG A 332 -18.25 4.14 1.15
C ARG A 332 -18.74 4.70 2.47
N LEU A 333 -17.85 4.80 3.46
CA LEU A 333 -18.17 5.30 4.79
C LEU A 333 -18.42 6.82 4.80
N ALA A 334 -17.63 7.59 4.04
CA ALA A 334 -17.82 9.01 3.86
C ALA A 334 -19.19 9.31 3.20
N ALA A 335 -19.53 8.58 2.13
CA ALA A 335 -20.80 8.69 1.45
C ALA A 335 -21.99 8.30 2.34
N ALA A 336 -21.85 7.28 3.18
CA ALA A 336 -22.87 6.88 4.13
C ALA A 336 -23.16 7.95 5.19
N LYS A 337 -22.11 8.66 5.65
CA LYS A 337 -22.25 9.75 6.63
C LYS A 337 -22.79 11.04 6.02
N ALA A 338 -22.37 11.37 4.79
CA ALA A 338 -22.73 12.59 4.09
C ALA A 338 -23.02 12.30 2.60
N PRO A 339 -24.19 11.73 2.25
CA PRO A 339 -24.49 11.26 0.88
C PRO A 339 -24.46 12.35 -0.19
N ASN A 340 -24.74 13.60 0.18
CA ASN A 340 -24.75 14.76 -0.70
C ASN A 340 -23.72 15.81 -0.30
N GLY A 341 -22.75 15.42 0.53
CA GLY A 341 -21.67 16.30 0.92
C GLY A 341 -20.72 16.58 -0.26
N PRO A 342 -20.00 17.72 -0.22
CA PRO A 342 -18.98 18.01 -1.22
C PRO A 342 -17.85 17.00 -1.09
N VAL A 343 -17.38 16.43 -2.22
CA VAL A 343 -16.23 15.53 -2.26
C VAL A 343 -14.96 16.33 -2.00
N THR A 344 -14.46 16.27 -0.77
CA THR A 344 -13.28 17.00 -0.29
C THR A 344 -12.35 16.06 0.47
N GLY A 345 -11.11 16.50 0.68
CA GLY A 345 -10.17 15.73 1.52
C GLY A 345 -10.70 15.45 2.93
N PRO A 346 -11.26 16.43 3.67
CA PRO A 346 -11.90 16.20 4.96
C PRO A 346 -13.06 15.19 4.92
N TRP A 347 -13.91 15.25 3.89
CA TRP A 347 -14.99 14.28 3.70
C TRP A 347 -14.46 12.85 3.60
N LEU A 348 -13.45 12.61 2.76
CA LEU A 348 -12.84 11.30 2.63
C LEU A 348 -12.08 10.89 3.90
N ASN A 349 -11.40 11.83 4.55
CA ASN A 349 -10.67 11.59 5.80
C ASN A 349 -11.59 11.06 6.91
N ASP A 350 -12.77 11.62 7.05
CA ASP A 350 -13.78 11.15 8.00
C ASP A 350 -14.24 9.72 7.70
N GLY A 351 -14.30 9.35 6.43
CA GLY A 351 -14.58 7.97 6.02
C GLY A 351 -13.43 7.03 6.34
N LEU A 352 -12.21 7.37 5.94
CA LEU A 352 -11.01 6.55 6.18
C LEU A 352 -10.81 6.28 7.69
N ARG A 353 -11.00 7.27 8.54
CA ARG A 353 -10.89 7.17 10.00
C ARG A 353 -12.08 6.51 10.69
N SER A 354 -13.03 6.02 9.91
CA SER A 354 -14.20 5.28 10.40
C SER A 354 -14.20 3.82 9.99
N ILE A 355 -13.15 3.37 9.30
CA ILE A 355 -12.96 1.97 8.94
C ILE A 355 -12.85 1.14 10.23
N THR A 356 -13.71 0.13 10.36
CA THR A 356 -13.77 -0.73 11.57
C THR A 356 -13.89 -2.19 11.15
N ASN A 357 -12.99 -3.03 11.65
CA ASN A 357 -12.95 -4.48 11.40
C ASN A 357 -13.08 -4.86 9.91
N PHE A 358 -12.54 -4.02 9.03
CA PHE A 358 -12.62 -4.25 7.59
C PHE A 358 -11.61 -5.32 7.16
N THR A 359 -12.08 -6.31 6.40
CA THR A 359 -11.25 -7.45 5.96
C THR A 359 -11.14 -7.57 4.44
N ALA A 360 -11.79 -6.72 3.66
CA ALA A 360 -11.89 -6.86 2.20
C ALA A 360 -12.18 -8.31 1.79
N GLU A 361 -13.26 -8.89 2.33
CA GLU A 361 -13.70 -10.26 2.08
C GLU A 361 -12.63 -11.34 2.41
N GLY A 362 -11.83 -11.09 3.45
CA GLY A 362 -10.79 -12.02 3.92
C GLY A 362 -9.42 -11.82 3.26
N LEU A 363 -9.23 -10.77 2.47
CA LEU A 363 -7.90 -10.40 1.97
C LEU A 363 -7.01 -9.83 3.08
N LEU A 364 -7.58 -9.07 4.02
CA LEU A 364 -6.87 -8.38 5.11
C LEU A 364 -7.12 -9.04 6.46
N PRO A 365 -6.23 -8.88 7.44
CA PRO A 365 -6.62 -8.99 8.85
C PRO A 365 -7.67 -7.93 9.19
N PRO A 366 -8.48 -8.13 10.24
CA PRO A 366 -9.42 -7.10 10.70
C PRO A 366 -8.68 -5.77 10.92
N THR A 367 -8.98 -4.78 10.08
CA THR A 367 -8.32 -3.48 10.06
C THR A 367 -9.26 -2.42 10.61
N THR A 368 -8.81 -1.67 11.61
CA THR A 368 -9.57 -0.57 12.23
C THR A 368 -8.71 0.68 12.26
N VAL A 369 -9.11 1.69 11.50
CA VAL A 369 -8.42 3.00 11.42
C VAL A 369 -9.15 4.01 12.30
N THR A 370 -8.42 4.67 13.20
CA THR A 370 -8.98 5.68 14.09
C THR A 370 -8.25 7.02 13.93
N ARG A 371 -8.68 8.02 14.70
CA ARG A 371 -7.96 9.30 14.77
C ARG A 371 -6.57 9.18 15.36
N GLU A 372 -6.37 8.21 16.23
CA GLU A 372 -5.13 7.95 16.98
C GLU A 372 -4.25 6.94 16.27
N ASP A 373 -4.85 5.98 15.54
CA ASP A 373 -4.13 4.91 14.84
C ASP A 373 -4.50 4.86 13.35
N HIS A 374 -3.61 5.38 12.53
CA HIS A 374 -3.73 5.38 11.07
C HIS A 374 -3.13 4.13 10.40
N GLN A 375 -2.47 3.23 11.15
CA GLN A 375 -1.94 1.99 10.57
C GLN A 375 -2.95 0.81 10.58
N GLY A 376 -4.08 0.98 11.30
CA GLY A 376 -5.15 -0.02 11.28
C GLY A 376 -4.95 -1.19 12.23
N GLY A 377 -4.32 -0.98 13.40
CA GLY A 377 -4.16 -1.99 14.46
C GLY A 377 -2.84 -2.76 14.43
N GLY A 378 -2.00 -2.56 13.42
CA GLY A 378 -0.63 -3.10 13.39
C GLY A 378 -0.54 -4.63 13.27
N MET A 379 -1.54 -5.29 12.69
CA MET A 379 -1.51 -6.74 12.47
C MET A 379 -0.84 -7.12 11.16
N GLY A 380 0.06 -8.09 11.22
CA GLY A 380 0.69 -8.75 10.09
C GLY A 380 0.93 -10.23 10.39
N ARG A 381 1.51 -10.96 9.46
CA ARG A 381 1.97 -12.33 9.70
C ARG A 381 3.32 -12.57 9.03
N ILE A 382 4.00 -13.65 9.40
CA ILE A 382 5.23 -14.08 8.75
C ILE A 382 4.90 -15.20 7.78
N ALA A 383 5.40 -15.08 6.54
CA ALA A 383 5.35 -16.12 5.54
C ALA A 383 6.75 -16.57 5.17
N ARG A 384 6.88 -17.86 4.81
CA ARG A 384 8.13 -18.51 4.42
C ARG A 384 8.02 -19.02 3.00
N TRP A 385 9.06 -18.84 2.23
CA TRP A 385 9.18 -19.42 0.90
C TRP A 385 9.39 -20.94 0.97
N ASP A 386 8.49 -21.71 0.37
CA ASP A 386 8.54 -23.17 0.37
C ASP A 386 9.23 -23.78 -0.87
N GLY A 387 9.66 -22.95 -1.80
CA GLY A 387 10.22 -23.30 -3.10
C GLY A 387 9.25 -23.02 -4.26
N ALA A 388 7.95 -22.85 -3.97
CA ALA A 388 6.92 -22.57 -4.97
C ALA A 388 6.13 -21.29 -4.67
N LYS A 389 5.84 -21.01 -3.39
CA LYS A 389 5.06 -19.87 -2.93
C LYS A 389 5.43 -19.47 -1.50
N PHE A 390 5.03 -18.29 -1.09
CA PHE A 390 5.07 -17.89 0.32
C PHE A 390 3.91 -18.53 1.08
N VAL A 391 4.24 -19.27 2.14
CA VAL A 391 3.28 -19.98 3.00
C VAL A 391 3.33 -19.35 4.39
N PRO A 392 2.19 -18.94 4.96
CA PRO A 392 2.14 -18.42 6.32
C PRO A 392 2.71 -19.41 7.33
N VAL A 393 3.60 -18.94 8.21
CA VAL A 393 4.16 -19.73 9.34
C VAL A 393 3.67 -19.19 10.68
N THR A 394 2.92 -18.11 10.68
CA THR A 394 2.20 -17.59 11.84
C THR A 394 0.77 -17.25 11.44
N ASP A 395 -0.13 -17.20 12.42
CA ASP A 395 -1.39 -16.50 12.29
C ASP A 395 -1.16 -14.98 12.21
N TRP A 396 -2.21 -14.20 12.01
CA TRP A 396 -2.19 -12.76 12.14
C TRP A 396 -1.90 -12.36 13.59
N PHE A 397 -0.93 -11.49 13.80
CA PHE A 397 -0.56 -11.03 15.14
C PHE A 397 -0.02 -9.60 15.10
N ALA A 398 -0.11 -8.92 16.24
CA ALA A 398 0.59 -7.69 16.52
C ALA A 398 1.71 -7.96 17.54
N ALA A 399 2.84 -7.30 17.41
CA ALA A 399 3.98 -7.52 18.29
C ALA A 399 4.72 -6.23 18.62
N ASN A 400 5.32 -6.19 19.81
CA ASN A 400 6.12 -5.04 20.28
C ASN A 400 5.41 -3.68 20.17
N GLN A 401 4.07 -3.68 20.24
CA GLN A 401 3.26 -2.48 20.06
C GLN A 401 3.55 -1.41 21.11
N ASP A 402 3.89 -1.80 22.33
CA ASP A 402 4.34 -0.93 23.40
C ASP A 402 5.57 -0.09 23.00
N VAL A 403 6.59 -0.75 22.43
CA VAL A 403 7.81 -0.12 21.95
C VAL A 403 7.54 0.72 20.69
N VAL A 404 6.85 0.14 19.72
CA VAL A 404 6.54 0.81 18.45
C VAL A 404 5.76 2.10 18.70
N TRP A 405 4.70 2.05 19.50
CA TRP A 405 3.90 3.23 19.81
C TRP A 405 4.63 4.26 20.68
N SER A 406 5.52 3.83 21.58
CA SER A 406 6.38 4.75 22.33
C SER A 406 7.25 5.58 21.37
N GLU A 407 7.90 4.93 20.40
CA GLU A 407 8.72 5.62 19.40
C GLU A 407 7.87 6.46 18.42
N ILE A 408 6.69 5.96 17.99
CA ILE A 408 5.75 6.76 17.19
C ILE A 408 5.39 8.04 17.90
N LYS A 409 4.96 7.99 19.15
CA LYS A 409 4.56 9.18 19.93
C LYS A 409 5.71 10.15 20.12
N LYS A 410 6.90 9.67 20.48
CA LYS A 410 8.10 10.48 20.63
C LYS A 410 8.46 11.26 19.35
N ASN A 411 8.41 10.57 18.19
CA ASN A 411 8.73 11.20 16.91
C ASN A 411 7.62 12.14 16.43
N SER A 412 6.36 11.78 16.64
CA SER A 412 5.23 12.64 16.29
C SER A 412 5.18 13.93 17.13
N GLU A 413 5.55 13.89 18.42
CA GLU A 413 5.71 15.10 19.23
C GLU A 413 6.87 15.98 18.74
N THR A 414 7.98 15.37 18.31
CA THR A 414 9.08 16.11 17.67
C THR A 414 8.59 16.79 16.40
N PHE A 415 7.81 16.09 15.57
CA PHE A 415 7.24 16.69 14.36
C PHE A 415 6.30 17.88 14.67
N LYS A 416 5.42 17.75 15.66
CA LYS A 416 4.53 18.85 16.07
C LYS A 416 5.30 20.12 16.48
N THR A 417 6.49 19.97 17.05
CA THR A 417 7.29 21.10 17.54
C THR A 417 8.24 21.66 16.50
N THR A 418 8.74 20.84 15.57
CA THR A 418 9.80 21.21 14.62
C THR A 418 9.35 21.26 13.16
N GLY A 419 8.23 20.62 12.83
CA GLY A 419 7.77 20.41 11.46
C GLY A 419 8.61 19.41 10.66
N LYS A 420 9.51 18.66 11.32
CA LYS A 420 10.48 17.77 10.65
C LYS A 420 10.36 16.32 11.12
#